data_7c12296b648991ff830c2dab267b2509
#
_entry.id   7c12296b648991ff830c2dab267b2509
#
_cell.length_a   1.000
_cell.length_b   1.000
_cell.length_c   1.000
_cell.angle_alpha   90.00
_cell.angle_beta   90.00
_cell.angle_gamma   90.00
#
_symmetry.space_group_name_H-M   'P 1'
#
loop_
_entity.id
_entity.type
_entity.pdbx_description
1 polymer ?
#
loop_
_entity_poly.entity_id
_entity_poly.type
_entity_poly.pdbx_seq_one_letter_code
_entity_poly.pdbx_strand_id
1 'polypeptide(L)'
;LPHCLGYNNIVIVCGPGNNGADGLSLGIKLHIRARNVKLYCFGNPNKFSQANNFYIEQAQEMEVPITFMDEEDISLFISDAQKADVVIDAMFGFGLNGEVRGVARILIEEINNLYDIDIIAIDIPTGLNPDTGIPYGNVI
;
A
#
# COMPACT_ATOMS: atom_id res chain seq x y z
N LEU A 1 12.48 -5.16 -5.02
CA LEU A 1 12.59 -4.31 -6.21
C LEU A 1 13.92 -3.55 -6.17
N PRO A 2 14.80 -3.75 -7.17
CA PRO A 2 16.14 -3.16 -7.12
C PRO A 2 16.17 -1.64 -6.98
N HIS A 3 15.26 -0.94 -7.66
CA HIS A 3 15.23 0.53 -7.59
C HIS A 3 14.72 1.08 -6.26
N CYS A 4 14.11 0.25 -5.40
CA CYS A 4 13.74 0.67 -4.05
C CYS A 4 14.95 0.79 -3.12
N LEU A 5 16.10 0.25 -3.50
CA LEU A 5 17.32 0.30 -2.67
C LEU A 5 17.86 1.71 -2.50
N GLY A 6 17.53 2.64 -3.39
CA GLY A 6 17.93 4.04 -3.29
C GLY A 6 17.05 4.90 -2.39
N TYR A 7 15.90 4.37 -1.95
CA TYR A 7 14.96 5.13 -1.13
C TYR A 7 15.21 4.88 0.35
N ASN A 8 15.08 5.92 1.17
CA ASN A 8 15.24 5.81 2.62
C ASN A 8 13.91 5.83 3.35
N ASN A 9 12.99 6.70 2.94
CA ASN A 9 11.67 6.84 3.58
C ASN A 9 10.61 6.27 2.65
N ILE A 10 9.98 5.18 3.08
CA ILE A 10 9.09 4.38 2.25
C ILE A 10 7.75 4.21 2.94
N VAL A 11 6.67 4.56 2.24
CA VAL A 11 5.30 4.30 2.68
C VAL A 11 4.70 3.24 1.77
N ILE A 12 4.15 2.19 2.35
CA ILE A 12 3.52 1.10 1.60
C ILE A 12 2.05 1.01 2.00
N VAL A 13 1.17 1.08 1.02
CA VAL A 13 -0.28 0.96 1.21
C VAL A 13 -0.69 -0.46 0.83
N CYS A 14 -1.21 -1.21 1.80
CA CYS A 14 -1.51 -2.63 1.66
C CYS A 14 -3.01 -2.89 1.72
N GLY A 15 -3.54 -3.55 0.71
CA GLY A 15 -4.93 -4.00 0.69
C GLY A 15 -5.11 -5.32 1.42
N PRO A 16 -6.37 -5.81 1.49
CA PRO A 16 -6.70 -7.02 2.26
C PRO A 16 -6.37 -8.33 1.56
N GLY A 17 -6.08 -8.31 0.27
CA GLY A 17 -5.77 -9.51 -0.51
C GLY A 17 -4.29 -9.84 -0.60
N ASN A 18 -3.94 -10.71 -1.54
CA ASN A 18 -2.57 -11.19 -1.71
C ASN A 18 -1.61 -10.09 -2.18
N ASN A 19 -2.11 -9.09 -2.92
CA ASN A 19 -1.27 -7.97 -3.31
C ASN A 19 -0.79 -7.19 -2.09
N GLY A 20 -1.68 -6.98 -1.11
CA GLY A 20 -1.31 -6.38 0.17
C GLY A 20 -0.28 -7.22 0.92
N ALA A 21 -0.41 -8.53 0.89
CA ALA A 21 0.56 -9.43 1.50
C ALA A 21 1.95 -9.26 0.90
N ASP A 22 2.04 -9.10 -0.42
CA ASP A 22 3.31 -8.82 -1.09
C ASP A 22 3.92 -7.49 -0.63
N GLY A 23 3.07 -6.48 -0.43
CA GLY A 23 3.50 -5.19 0.12
C GLY A 23 4.05 -5.31 1.53
N LEU A 24 3.37 -6.07 2.38
CA LEU A 24 3.81 -6.33 3.75
C LEU A 24 5.17 -7.05 3.76
N SER A 25 5.30 -8.08 2.95
CA SER A 25 6.55 -8.84 2.82
C SER A 25 7.70 -7.92 2.36
N LEU A 26 7.45 -7.09 1.38
CA LEU A 26 8.45 -6.12 0.91
C LEU A 26 8.84 -5.14 2.02
N GLY A 27 7.86 -4.63 2.77
CA GLY A 27 8.11 -3.71 3.87
C GLY A 27 9.01 -4.31 4.94
N ILE A 28 8.79 -5.58 5.28
CA ILE A 28 9.62 -6.30 6.24
C ILE A 28 11.06 -6.40 5.72
N LYS A 29 11.23 -6.76 4.46
CA LYS A 29 12.56 -6.89 3.84
C LYS A 29 13.31 -5.56 3.82
N LEU A 30 12.61 -4.48 3.52
CA LEU A 30 13.22 -3.14 3.51
C LEU A 30 13.56 -2.67 4.92
N HIS A 31 12.72 -2.99 5.89
CA HIS A 31 13.01 -2.70 7.30
C HIS A 31 14.27 -3.41 7.78
N ILE A 32 14.45 -4.67 7.40
CA ILE A 32 15.67 -5.43 7.72
C ILE A 32 16.91 -4.74 7.13
N ARG A 33 16.76 -4.07 6.00
CA ARG A 33 17.84 -3.32 5.34
C ARG A 33 17.98 -1.88 5.86
N ALA A 34 17.45 -1.63 7.04
CA ALA A 34 17.54 -0.34 7.73
C ALA A 34 16.88 0.82 6.97
N ARG A 35 15.86 0.55 6.17
CA ARG A 35 15.04 1.59 5.57
C ARG A 35 13.95 2.02 6.55
N ASN A 36 13.55 3.28 6.48
CA ASN A 36 12.45 3.80 7.28
C ASN A 36 11.12 3.49 6.56
N VAL A 37 10.46 2.42 7.00
CA VAL A 37 9.24 1.92 6.36
C VAL A 37 8.05 2.17 7.28
N LYS A 38 6.95 2.64 6.69
CA LYS A 38 5.65 2.73 7.35
C LYS A 38 4.62 1.99 6.52
N LEU A 39 3.93 1.06 7.16
CA LEU A 39 2.90 0.23 6.52
C LEU A 39 1.52 0.78 6.86
N TYR A 40 0.67 0.93 5.84
CA TYR A 40 -0.72 1.33 5.99
C TYR A 40 -1.60 0.24 5.41
N CYS A 41 -2.39 -0.41 6.27
CA CYS A 41 -3.30 -1.49 5.87
C CYS A 41 -4.74 -1.02 5.99
N PHE A 42 -5.57 -1.37 5.02
CA PHE A 42 -7.00 -1.06 5.07
C PHE A 42 -7.83 -2.30 4.73
N GLY A 43 -9.12 -2.20 5.01
CA GLY A 43 -10.07 -3.26 4.77
C GLY A 43 -10.56 -3.90 6.06
N ASN A 44 -11.56 -4.77 5.93
CA ASN A 44 -12.11 -5.50 7.06
C ASN A 44 -11.11 -6.59 7.50
N PRO A 45 -10.59 -6.53 8.75
CA PRO A 45 -9.61 -7.52 9.22
C PRO A 45 -10.09 -8.97 9.11
N ASN A 46 -11.41 -9.20 9.21
CA ASN A 46 -11.99 -10.54 9.08
C ASN A 46 -11.89 -11.09 7.65
N LYS A 47 -11.61 -10.22 6.68
CA LYS A 47 -11.48 -10.59 5.26
C LYS A 47 -10.04 -10.54 4.78
N PHE A 48 -9.10 -10.27 5.65
CA PHE A 48 -7.69 -10.30 5.27
C PHE A 48 -7.28 -11.71 4.87
N SER A 49 -6.51 -11.82 3.80
CA SER A 49 -6.00 -13.11 3.35
C SER A 49 -5.12 -13.76 4.43
N GLN A 50 -4.96 -15.07 4.34
CA GLN A 50 -4.09 -15.81 5.26
C GLN A 50 -2.65 -15.28 5.18
N ALA A 51 -2.19 -14.97 3.98
CA ALA A 51 -0.87 -14.39 3.78
C ALA A 51 -0.74 -13.01 4.43
N ASN A 52 -1.78 -12.16 4.33
CA ASN A 52 -1.81 -10.88 5.03
C ASN A 52 -1.63 -11.05 6.53
N ASN A 53 -2.42 -11.92 7.14
CA ASN A 53 -2.36 -12.16 8.58
C ASN A 53 -0.98 -12.64 9.02
N PHE A 54 -0.37 -13.50 8.23
CA PHE A 54 0.97 -13.99 8.50
C PHE A 54 2.01 -12.85 8.54
N TYR A 55 2.01 -12.00 7.51
CA TYR A 55 2.99 -10.91 7.43
C TYR A 55 2.68 -9.76 8.38
N ILE A 56 1.40 -9.51 8.70
CA ILE A 56 1.05 -8.54 9.74
C ILE A 56 1.66 -8.95 11.07
N GLU A 57 1.51 -10.21 11.43
CA GLU A 57 2.08 -10.74 12.66
C GLU A 57 3.61 -10.60 12.67
N GLN A 58 4.27 -10.94 11.57
CA GLN A 58 5.72 -10.76 11.46
C GLN A 58 6.14 -9.30 11.56
N ALA A 59 5.44 -8.40 10.90
CA ALA A 59 5.75 -6.97 10.96
C ALA A 59 5.63 -6.45 12.40
N GLN A 60 4.59 -6.87 13.11
CA GLN A 60 4.40 -6.48 14.50
C GLN A 60 5.51 -7.01 15.41
N GLU A 61 5.91 -8.26 15.22
CA GLU A 61 7.02 -8.85 15.99
C GLU A 61 8.34 -8.13 15.75
N MET A 62 8.57 -7.64 14.55
CA MET A 62 9.77 -6.91 14.18
C MET A 62 9.67 -5.41 14.43
N GLU A 63 8.57 -4.97 15.03
CA GLU A 63 8.32 -3.56 15.35
C GLU A 63 8.36 -2.63 14.12
N VAL A 64 7.96 -3.13 12.97
CA VAL A 64 7.75 -2.28 11.79
C VAL A 64 6.51 -1.43 12.03
N PRO A 65 6.57 -0.10 11.89
CA PRO A 65 5.39 0.74 12.06
C PRO A 65 4.27 0.31 11.10
N ILE A 66 3.11 0.00 11.65
CA ILE A 66 1.94 -0.43 10.89
C ILE A 66 0.70 0.27 11.42
N THR A 67 -0.10 0.83 10.53
CA THR A 67 -1.35 1.51 10.84
C THR A 67 -2.50 0.80 10.12
N PHE A 68 -3.52 0.42 10.87
CA PHE A 68 -4.76 -0.12 10.30
C PHE A 68 -5.71 1.05 10.12
N MET A 69 -5.98 1.40 8.85
CA MET A 69 -6.59 2.69 8.50
C MET A 69 -8.10 2.69 8.57
N ASP A 70 -8.61 3.72 9.23
CA ASP A 70 -9.95 4.25 9.07
C ASP A 70 -9.86 5.62 8.40
N GLU A 71 -11.00 6.26 8.14
CA GLU A 71 -11.02 7.61 7.56
C GLU A 71 -10.27 8.63 8.42
N GLU A 72 -10.26 8.45 9.73
CA GLU A 72 -9.54 9.30 10.68
C GLU A 72 -8.03 9.30 10.45
N ASP A 73 -7.49 8.23 9.90
CA ASP A 73 -6.06 8.05 9.70
C ASP A 73 -5.54 8.62 8.38
N ILE A 74 -6.42 9.15 7.54
CA ILE A 74 -6.05 9.69 6.23
C ILE A 74 -5.07 10.86 6.38
N SER A 75 -5.28 11.73 7.36
CA SER A 75 -4.37 12.86 7.60
C SER A 75 -2.98 12.40 7.96
N LEU A 76 -2.85 11.36 8.77
CA LEU A 76 -1.56 10.77 9.11
C LEU A 76 -0.87 10.18 7.88
N PHE A 77 -1.64 9.46 7.06
CA PHE A 77 -1.13 8.90 5.81
C PHE A 77 -0.59 9.99 4.90
N ILE A 78 -1.36 11.07 4.69
CA ILE A 78 -0.95 12.19 3.83
C ILE A 78 0.35 12.80 4.36
N SER A 79 0.43 13.04 5.66
CA SER A 79 1.64 13.59 6.29
C SER A 79 2.86 12.71 6.05
N ASP A 80 2.72 11.41 6.27
CA ASP A 80 3.82 10.47 6.06
C ASP A 80 4.19 10.34 4.58
N ALA A 81 3.18 10.30 3.71
CA ALA A 81 3.41 10.17 2.27
C ALA A 81 4.15 11.38 1.70
N GLN A 82 3.83 12.59 2.16
CA GLN A 82 4.49 13.81 1.70
C GLN A 82 5.96 13.88 2.12
N LYS A 83 6.33 13.16 3.16
CA LYS A 83 7.72 13.08 3.65
C LYS A 83 8.47 11.87 3.10
N ALA A 84 7.78 11.00 2.38
CA ALA A 84 8.38 9.79 1.84
C ALA A 84 9.18 10.10 0.57
N ASP A 85 10.14 9.24 0.28
CA ASP A 85 10.84 9.24 -1.00
C ASP A 85 10.03 8.49 -2.05
N VAL A 86 9.26 7.50 -1.62
CA VAL A 86 8.43 6.68 -2.49
C VAL A 86 7.19 6.19 -1.74
N VAL A 87 6.08 6.11 -2.46
CA VAL A 87 4.86 5.43 -2.01
C VAL A 87 4.68 4.18 -2.87
N ILE A 88 4.54 3.04 -2.21
CA ILE A 88 4.33 1.76 -2.89
C ILE A 88 2.85 1.39 -2.80
N ASP A 89 2.23 1.20 -3.96
CA ASP A 89 0.84 0.78 -4.08
C ASP A 89 0.77 -0.74 -4.09
N ALA A 90 0.29 -1.32 -3.00
CA ALA A 90 0.01 -2.75 -2.86
C ALA A 90 -1.45 -2.97 -2.46
N MET A 91 -2.36 -2.15 -3.00
CA MET A 91 -3.76 -2.18 -2.58
C MET A 91 -4.55 -3.31 -3.23
N PHE A 92 -4.50 -3.41 -4.56
CA PHE A 92 -5.27 -4.41 -5.30
C PHE A 92 -4.44 -4.94 -6.47
N GLY A 93 -4.76 -6.17 -6.90
CA GLY A 93 -4.15 -6.81 -8.05
C GLY A 93 -5.20 -7.38 -8.99
N PHE A 94 -4.94 -8.57 -9.51
CA PHE A 94 -5.80 -9.21 -10.50
C PHE A 94 -7.20 -9.57 -9.99
N GLY A 95 -7.46 -9.54 -8.69
CA GLY A 95 -8.77 -9.82 -8.14
C GLY A 95 -9.77 -8.67 -8.18
N LEU A 96 -9.34 -7.48 -8.61
CA LEU A 96 -10.19 -6.30 -8.61
C LEU A 96 -11.24 -6.35 -9.71
N ASN A 97 -12.52 -6.17 -9.32
CA ASN A 97 -13.65 -6.04 -10.22
C ASN A 97 -14.50 -4.86 -9.80
N GLY A 98 -14.93 -4.03 -10.77
CA GLY A 98 -15.76 -2.88 -10.52
C GLY A 98 -14.98 -1.67 -10.01
N GLU A 99 -15.70 -0.65 -9.57
CA GLU A 99 -15.11 0.57 -9.04
C GLU A 99 -14.51 0.35 -7.65
N VAL A 100 -13.40 1.03 -7.40
CA VAL A 100 -12.79 1.10 -6.07
C VAL A 100 -13.63 2.02 -5.19
N ARG A 101 -13.89 1.62 -3.93
CA ARG A 101 -14.77 2.36 -3.02
C ARG A 101 -14.18 2.50 -1.62
N GLY A 102 -14.81 3.38 -0.82
CA GLY A 102 -14.47 3.57 0.58
C GLY A 102 -13.11 4.18 0.79
N VAL A 103 -12.40 3.70 1.79
CA VAL A 103 -11.06 4.21 2.15
C VAL A 103 -10.10 4.07 0.97
N ALA A 104 -10.19 2.99 0.21
CA ALA A 104 -9.33 2.77 -0.95
C ALA A 104 -9.47 3.89 -1.98
N ARG A 105 -10.69 4.35 -2.23
CA ARG A 105 -10.94 5.46 -3.16
C ARG A 105 -10.29 6.74 -2.68
N ILE A 106 -10.43 7.05 -1.40
CA ILE A 106 -9.81 8.24 -0.80
C ILE A 106 -8.30 8.15 -0.91
N LEU A 107 -7.72 6.98 -0.63
CA LEU A 107 -6.27 6.77 -0.75
C LEU A 107 -5.78 6.99 -2.17
N ILE A 108 -6.50 6.48 -3.17
CA ILE A 108 -6.14 6.67 -4.57
C ILE A 108 -6.13 8.17 -4.92
N GLU A 109 -7.15 8.90 -4.52
CA GLU A 109 -7.24 10.33 -4.75
C GLU A 109 -6.08 11.07 -4.11
N GLU A 110 -5.75 10.74 -2.86
CA GLU A 110 -4.66 11.38 -2.14
C GLU A 110 -3.29 11.04 -2.73
N ILE A 111 -3.08 9.79 -3.16
CA ILE A 111 -1.84 9.40 -3.81
C ILE A 111 -1.67 10.16 -5.14
N ASN A 112 -2.75 10.32 -5.91
CA ASN A 112 -2.71 11.08 -7.16
C ASN A 112 -2.42 12.56 -6.95
N ASN A 113 -2.71 13.08 -5.76
CA ASN A 113 -2.43 14.47 -5.41
C ASN A 113 -1.04 14.70 -4.82
N LEU A 114 -0.28 13.64 -4.58
CA LEU A 114 1.10 13.77 -4.11
C LEU A 114 1.95 14.44 -5.17
N TYR A 115 2.84 15.32 -4.71
CA TYR A 115 3.69 16.09 -5.60
C TYR A 115 5.15 15.69 -5.40
N ASP A 116 5.83 15.41 -6.51
CA ASP A 116 7.26 15.16 -6.52
C ASP A 116 7.68 13.93 -5.70
N ILE A 117 6.82 12.92 -5.66
CA ILE A 117 7.06 11.67 -4.95
C ILE A 117 6.89 10.52 -5.93
N ASP A 118 7.84 9.59 -5.93
CA ASP A 118 7.76 8.40 -6.78
C ASP A 118 6.67 7.47 -6.28
N ILE A 119 5.90 6.92 -7.20
CA ILE A 119 4.85 5.94 -6.90
C ILE A 119 5.14 4.67 -7.67
N ILE A 120 5.24 3.56 -6.96
CA ILE A 120 5.53 2.25 -7.54
C ILE A 120 4.36 1.32 -7.21
N ALA A 121 3.79 0.69 -8.22
CA ALA A 121 2.75 -0.31 -8.02
C ALA A 121 3.36 -1.70 -8.00
N ILE A 122 2.89 -2.53 -7.07
CA ILE A 122 3.14 -3.97 -7.10
C ILE A 122 2.04 -4.58 -7.97
N ASP A 123 2.41 -5.42 -8.91
CA ASP A 123 1.53 -6.06 -9.88
C ASP A 123 1.02 -5.00 -10.89
N ILE A 124 -0.28 -4.60 -10.83
CA ILE A 124 -0.80 -3.55 -11.69
C ILE A 124 -1.31 -2.38 -10.84
N PRO A 125 -1.33 -1.14 -11.39
CA PRO A 125 -1.84 0.00 -10.65
C PRO A 125 -3.28 -0.22 -10.20
N THR A 126 -3.57 0.16 -8.95
CA THR A 126 -4.92 0.08 -8.39
C THR A 126 -5.91 0.88 -9.22
N GLY A 127 -7.07 0.29 -9.51
CA GLY A 127 -8.12 0.92 -10.29
C GLY A 127 -8.09 0.61 -11.78
N LEU A 128 -7.06 -0.10 -12.28
CA LEU A 128 -7.03 -0.59 -13.66
C LEU A 128 -7.67 -1.97 -13.76
N ASN A 129 -8.42 -2.18 -14.85
CA ASN A 129 -8.89 -3.52 -15.19
C ASN A 129 -7.71 -4.34 -15.69
N PRO A 130 -7.37 -5.49 -15.06
CA PRO A 130 -6.19 -6.25 -15.44
C PRO A 130 -6.25 -6.84 -16.85
N ASP A 131 -7.45 -7.08 -17.40
CA ASP A 131 -7.60 -7.67 -18.72
C ASP A 131 -7.56 -6.64 -19.84
N THR A 132 -8.07 -5.44 -19.62
CA THR A 132 -8.23 -4.41 -20.65
C THR A 132 -7.38 -3.17 -20.44
N GLY A 133 -6.86 -2.95 -19.24
CA GLY A 133 -6.14 -1.74 -18.90
C GLY A 133 -7.05 -0.52 -18.71
N ILE A 134 -8.37 -0.71 -18.76
CA ILE A 134 -9.34 0.38 -18.61
C ILE A 134 -9.57 0.68 -17.13
N PRO A 135 -9.55 1.95 -16.72
CA PRO A 135 -9.81 2.31 -15.32
C PRO A 135 -11.21 1.96 -14.85
N TYR A 136 -11.32 1.58 -13.57
CA TYR A 136 -12.59 1.38 -12.87
C TYR A 136 -13.01 2.65 -12.10
N GLY A 137 -12.88 3.81 -12.61
CA GLY A 137 -13.12 5.03 -11.89
C GLY A 137 -11.82 5.71 -11.54
N ASN A 138 -11.43 5.77 -10.26
CA ASN A 138 -10.16 6.39 -9.87
C ASN A 138 -8.98 5.45 -10.11
N VAL A 139 -7.88 5.99 -10.60
CA VAL A 139 -6.64 5.25 -10.89
C VAL A 139 -5.45 6.04 -10.34
N ILE A 140 -4.51 5.31 -9.79
CA ILE A 140 -3.23 5.89 -9.37
C ILE A 140 -2.31 6.10 -10.58
#